data_4a1858d645754434f11e71465a1154f3
#
_entry.id   4a1858d645754434f11e71465a1154f3
#
_cell.length_a   1.000
_cell.length_b   1.000
_cell.length_c   1.000
_cell.angle_alpha   90.00
_cell.angle_beta   90.00
_cell.angle_gamma   90.00
#
_symmetry.space_group_name_H-M   'P 1'
#
loop_
_entity.id
_entity.type
_entity.pdbx_description
1 polymer ?
#
loop_
_entity_poly.entity_id
_entity_poly.type
_entity_poly.pdbx_seq_one_letter_code
_entity_poly.pdbx_strand_id
1 'polypeptide(L)'
;MRKNYLTCAALISAMSMSTIASAPVFASDNSDGQTFKIGICNYVDDASLNQIVSNIEKQLKKIEKDSDGAVSFEVTTENCMADATVLDQIIANFIADDVDLMVGVATPVAMAMQAATEENEIPVVFAAVSDPVSTGLVESMKEPGANITGTSDYLDTTAVMDLLFAADEEADHIALLYDQGQDSSTTAIEEAKKYLDDKGVDYTEYTGTTVDEVMLAADSIIADGADAVFTPSDNTIMTAELSIYEELAEAGIPHYAGADSFALNGAFCGYGVDYINLGVETANMINSILVDGEEPAKTPVMTFDNGIATINTEVCDQLGY
;
A
#
# COMPACT_ATOMS: atom_id res chain seq x y z
N MET A 1 59.93 -63.03 -14.88
CA MET A 1 61.17 -62.73 -14.14
C MET A 1 60.82 -61.69 -13.07
N ARG A 2 60.71 -62.12 -11.84
CA ARG A 2 61.61 -61.77 -10.72
C ARG A 2 61.66 -60.27 -10.44
N LYS A 3 61.39 -59.68 -9.29
CA LYS A 3 61.47 -60.20 -7.90
C LYS A 3 60.76 -59.18 -6.95
N ASN A 4 60.14 -59.72 -5.93
CA ASN A 4 59.78 -59.16 -4.64
C ASN A 4 60.88 -58.31 -4.02
N TYR A 5 60.56 -57.39 -3.11
CA TYR A 5 60.94 -57.41 -1.70
C TYR A 5 60.03 -56.55 -0.84
N LEU A 6 59.50 -57.19 0.21
CA LEU A 6 58.98 -56.63 1.45
C LEU A 6 60.10 -56.00 2.25
N THR A 7 59.79 -54.99 3.09
CA THR A 7 60.26 -54.88 4.49
C THR A 7 59.42 -53.80 5.18
N CYS A 8 58.72 -54.20 6.09
CA CYS A 8 58.52 -54.16 7.53
C CYS A 8 58.97 -52.86 8.28
N ALA A 9 57.96 -52.26 8.92
CA ALA A 9 57.82 -51.87 10.32
C ALA A 9 58.82 -50.90 10.97
N ALA A 10 58.23 -49.84 11.52
CA ALA A 10 58.39 -49.50 12.94
C ALA A 10 57.38 -48.43 13.39
N LEU A 11 56.61 -48.85 14.39
CA LEU A 11 55.82 -47.95 15.23
C LEU A 11 56.74 -47.11 16.10
N ILE A 12 56.56 -45.78 16.08
CA ILE A 12 56.98 -44.94 17.20
C ILE A 12 55.81 -44.05 17.58
N SER A 13 55.17 -44.39 18.69
CA SER A 13 54.16 -43.59 19.39
C SER A 13 54.91 -42.44 20.07
N ALA A 14 54.60 -41.21 19.64
CA ALA A 14 54.95 -39.98 20.34
C ALA A 14 53.67 -39.31 20.82
N MET A 15 53.36 -39.49 22.09
CA MET A 15 52.40 -38.68 22.84
C MET A 15 52.95 -37.27 22.94
N SER A 16 52.37 -36.33 22.12
CA SER A 16 52.58 -34.92 22.35
C SER A 16 51.35 -34.38 23.12
N MET A 17 51.59 -34.08 24.40
CA MET A 17 50.67 -33.27 25.21
C MET A 17 50.54 -31.89 24.59
N SER A 18 49.39 -31.62 23.93
CA SER A 18 49.00 -30.27 23.51
C SER A 18 48.44 -29.55 24.73
N THR A 19 49.20 -28.64 25.30
CA THR A 19 48.68 -27.62 26.21
C THR A 19 47.72 -26.73 25.43
N ILE A 20 46.43 -26.84 25.72
CA ILE A 20 45.43 -25.90 25.25
C ILE A 20 45.69 -24.61 26.01
N ALA A 21 46.38 -23.68 25.34
CA ALA A 21 46.40 -22.28 25.75
C ALA A 21 45.02 -21.72 25.40
N SER A 22 44.14 -21.55 26.39
CA SER A 22 42.95 -20.77 26.30
C SER A 22 43.35 -19.31 26.01
N ALA A 23 43.36 -18.93 24.74
CA ALA A 23 43.36 -17.53 24.38
C ALA A 23 42.08 -16.91 24.94
N PRO A 24 42.12 -15.72 25.56
CA PRO A 24 40.92 -15.01 25.90
C PRO A 24 40.18 -14.71 24.59
N VAL A 25 39.00 -15.28 24.44
CA VAL A 25 38.02 -14.79 23.46
C VAL A 25 37.68 -13.40 23.96
N PHE A 26 38.28 -12.38 23.36
CA PHE A 26 37.71 -11.04 23.40
C PHE A 26 36.41 -11.16 22.66
N ALA A 27 35.31 -11.23 23.41
CA ALA A 27 34.02 -10.87 22.88
C ALA A 27 34.21 -9.44 22.32
N SER A 28 34.23 -9.30 21.00
CA SER A 28 34.03 -8.00 20.42
C SER A 28 32.61 -7.62 20.83
N ASP A 29 32.48 -6.67 21.74
CA ASP A 29 31.29 -5.88 21.88
C ASP A 29 31.09 -5.18 20.53
N ASN A 30 30.44 -5.84 19.59
CA ASN A 30 29.81 -5.15 18.46
C ASN A 30 28.55 -4.48 19.03
N SER A 31 28.75 -3.34 19.64
CA SER A 31 27.68 -2.42 20.03
C SER A 31 27.24 -1.52 18.87
N ASP A 32 27.65 -1.84 17.64
CA ASP A 32 27.13 -1.17 16.46
C ASP A 32 25.82 -1.86 16.07
N GLY A 33 24.69 -1.21 16.37
CA GLY A 33 23.35 -1.65 15.95
C GLY A 33 23.29 -1.85 14.45
N GLN A 34 22.41 -2.72 14.00
CA GLN A 34 22.19 -2.97 12.58
C GLN A 34 21.41 -1.79 11.99
N THR A 35 21.92 -1.21 10.90
CA THR A 35 21.26 -0.11 10.19
C THR A 35 20.69 -0.63 8.87
N PHE A 36 19.41 -0.32 8.61
CA PHE A 36 18.72 -0.66 7.37
C PHE A 36 18.33 0.61 6.62
N LYS A 37 18.51 0.60 5.30
CA LYS A 37 18.09 1.65 4.40
C LYS A 37 16.74 1.32 3.80
N ILE A 38 15.79 2.24 3.89
CA ILE A 38 14.42 2.08 3.40
C ILE A 38 14.08 3.19 2.43
N GLY A 39 13.66 2.84 1.22
CA GLY A 39 13.12 3.80 0.24
C GLY A 39 11.59 3.77 0.27
N ILE A 40 10.94 4.88 0.60
CA ILE A 40 9.48 5.04 0.56
C ILE A 40 9.12 5.94 -0.62
N CYS A 41 8.26 5.47 -1.52
CA CYS A 41 7.68 6.31 -2.56
C CYS A 41 6.17 6.44 -2.35
N ASN A 42 5.70 7.67 -2.15
CA ASN A 42 4.29 8.03 -2.16
C ASN A 42 3.84 8.34 -3.59
N TYR A 43 2.62 7.94 -3.97
CA TYR A 43 2.10 8.18 -5.31
C TYR A 43 1.78 9.64 -5.57
N VAL A 44 1.05 10.29 -4.65
CA VAL A 44 0.59 11.67 -4.80
C VAL A 44 0.48 12.36 -3.44
N ASP A 45 0.43 13.68 -3.43
CA ASP A 45 0.17 14.46 -2.22
C ASP A 45 -1.32 14.42 -1.87
N ASP A 46 -1.70 13.42 -1.08
CA ASP A 46 -3.05 13.17 -0.62
C ASP A 46 -3.10 12.94 0.90
N ALA A 47 -4.19 13.34 1.56
CA ALA A 47 -4.29 13.30 3.01
C ALA A 47 -4.21 11.88 3.57
N SER A 48 -4.89 10.89 2.97
CA SER A 48 -4.87 9.49 3.41
C SER A 48 -3.49 8.88 3.21
N LEU A 49 -2.90 9.04 2.01
CA LEU A 49 -1.57 8.52 1.69
C LEU A 49 -0.48 9.17 2.56
N ASN A 50 -0.57 10.47 2.82
CA ASN A 50 0.35 11.18 3.71
C ASN A 50 0.23 10.71 5.16
N GLN A 51 -0.97 10.36 5.63
CA GLN A 51 -1.15 9.73 6.95
C GLN A 51 -0.40 8.40 7.03
N ILE A 52 -0.48 7.55 6.00
CA ILE A 52 0.24 6.28 5.94
C ILE A 52 1.74 6.52 6.06
N VAL A 53 2.32 7.32 5.17
CA VAL A 53 3.77 7.62 5.16
C VAL A 53 4.24 8.15 6.50
N SER A 54 3.54 9.16 7.04
CA SER A 54 3.88 9.78 8.33
C SER A 54 3.84 8.78 9.48
N ASN A 55 2.92 7.80 9.47
CA ASN A 55 2.80 6.82 10.55
C ASN A 55 3.76 5.63 10.35
N ILE A 56 4.15 5.29 9.13
CA ILE A 56 5.29 4.39 8.86
C ILE A 56 6.55 4.98 9.51
N GLU A 57 6.90 6.22 9.19
CA GLU A 57 8.10 6.87 9.72
C GLU A 57 8.09 7.00 11.25
N LYS A 58 6.94 7.36 11.84
CA LYS A 58 6.79 7.45 13.31
C LYS A 58 6.95 6.10 13.99
N GLN A 59 6.38 5.04 13.42
CA GLN A 59 6.44 3.70 14.00
C GLN A 59 7.85 3.12 13.85
N LEU A 60 8.54 3.32 12.72
CA LEU A 60 9.95 2.92 12.56
C LEU A 60 10.84 3.61 13.59
N LYS A 61 10.69 4.93 13.81
CA LYS A 61 11.41 5.67 14.87
C LYS A 61 11.10 5.15 16.28
N LYS A 62 9.86 4.68 16.51
CA LYS A 62 9.49 4.07 17.79
C LYS A 62 10.17 2.71 17.96
N ILE A 63 10.18 1.86 16.94
CA ILE A 63 10.86 0.56 16.94
C ILE A 63 12.36 0.76 17.20
N GLU A 64 13.00 1.69 16.50
CA GLU A 64 14.40 2.07 16.70
C GLU A 64 14.68 2.44 18.16
N LYS A 65 13.87 3.31 18.74
CA LYS A 65 13.98 3.73 20.14
C LYS A 65 13.80 2.56 21.12
N ASP A 66 12.81 1.69 20.86
CA ASP A 66 12.46 0.58 21.73
C ASP A 66 13.50 -0.58 21.63
N SER A 67 14.35 -0.58 20.59
CA SER A 67 15.45 -1.54 20.39
C SER A 67 16.70 -1.26 21.23
N ASP A 68 16.75 -0.17 22.00
CA ASP A 68 17.91 0.26 22.79
C ASP A 68 19.21 0.38 21.94
N GLY A 69 19.08 0.76 20.66
CA GLY A 69 20.19 0.94 19.72
C GLY A 69 20.63 -0.35 19.00
N ALA A 70 19.88 -1.44 19.12
CA ALA A 70 20.14 -2.67 18.36
C ALA A 70 19.80 -2.54 16.87
N VAL A 71 18.86 -1.67 16.52
CA VAL A 71 18.37 -1.43 15.15
C VAL A 71 18.25 0.06 14.88
N SER A 72 18.56 0.50 13.66
CA SER A 72 18.27 1.84 13.15
C SER A 72 17.79 1.78 11.71
N PHE A 73 16.99 2.78 11.29
CA PHE A 73 16.43 2.87 9.96
C PHE A 73 16.80 4.21 9.29
N GLU A 74 17.51 4.13 8.18
CA GLU A 74 17.76 5.28 7.31
C GLU A 74 16.65 5.33 6.26
N VAL A 75 15.66 6.21 6.46
CA VAL A 75 14.47 6.31 5.61
C VAL A 75 14.62 7.47 4.63
N THR A 76 14.51 7.17 3.34
CA THR A 76 14.39 8.16 2.26
C THR A 76 12.96 8.13 1.74
N THR A 77 12.26 9.26 1.83
CA THR A 77 10.86 9.38 1.38
C THR A 77 10.78 10.33 0.20
N GLU A 78 10.17 9.84 -0.89
CA GLU A 78 9.95 10.57 -2.13
C GLU A 78 8.47 10.52 -2.54
N ASN A 79 8.06 11.42 -3.43
CA ASN A 79 6.72 11.47 -3.98
C ASN A 79 6.80 11.59 -5.50
N CYS A 80 6.17 10.66 -6.23
CA CYS A 80 6.23 10.67 -7.69
C CYS A 80 5.21 11.60 -8.35
N MET A 81 4.32 12.23 -7.58
CA MET A 81 3.33 13.20 -8.08
C MET A 81 2.47 12.65 -9.21
N ALA A 82 2.10 11.37 -9.13
CA ALA A 82 1.38 10.62 -10.17
C ALA A 82 2.06 10.61 -11.55
N ASP A 83 3.37 10.87 -11.62
CA ASP A 83 4.17 10.86 -12.84
C ASP A 83 5.01 9.57 -12.93
N ALA A 84 4.72 8.75 -13.95
CA ALA A 84 5.41 7.48 -14.15
C ALA A 84 6.92 7.64 -14.41
N THR A 85 7.33 8.74 -15.07
CA THR A 85 8.76 8.99 -15.35
C THR A 85 9.51 9.36 -14.06
N VAL A 86 8.86 10.15 -13.20
CA VAL A 86 9.41 10.49 -11.87
C VAL A 86 9.47 9.23 -11.01
N LEU A 87 8.43 8.38 -11.03
CA LEU A 87 8.40 7.12 -10.32
C LEU A 87 9.55 6.19 -10.73
N ASP A 88 9.76 5.99 -12.03
CA ASP A 88 10.87 5.17 -12.55
C ASP A 88 12.22 5.70 -12.07
N GLN A 89 12.41 7.04 -12.06
CA GLN A 89 13.63 7.65 -11.58
C GLN A 89 13.84 7.47 -10.07
N ILE A 90 12.80 7.59 -9.26
CA ILE A 90 12.84 7.35 -7.81
C ILE A 90 13.26 5.90 -7.53
N ILE A 91 12.62 4.93 -8.19
CA ILE A 91 12.95 3.51 -8.03
C ILE A 91 14.40 3.22 -8.43
N ALA A 92 14.85 3.78 -9.56
CA ALA A 92 16.24 3.64 -10.01
C ALA A 92 17.24 4.23 -9.00
N ASN A 93 16.91 5.35 -8.36
CA ASN A 93 17.72 5.93 -7.31
C ASN A 93 17.78 5.02 -6.06
N PHE A 94 16.66 4.47 -5.62
CA PHE A 94 16.64 3.53 -4.49
C PHE A 94 17.49 2.30 -4.75
N ILE A 95 17.45 1.73 -5.97
CA ILE A 95 18.31 0.60 -6.37
C ILE A 95 19.79 1.03 -6.34
N ALA A 96 20.12 2.22 -6.85
CA ALA A 96 21.49 2.73 -6.88
C ALA A 96 22.07 3.07 -5.50
N ASP A 97 21.20 3.41 -4.54
CA ASP A 97 21.57 3.71 -3.16
C ASP A 97 21.66 2.44 -2.29
N ASP A 98 21.47 1.26 -2.90
CA ASP A 98 21.49 -0.04 -2.24
C ASP A 98 20.52 -0.06 -1.02
N VAL A 99 19.23 0.26 -1.23
CA VAL A 99 18.24 0.15 -0.16
C VAL A 99 17.97 -1.31 0.17
N ASP A 100 17.78 -1.62 1.45
CA ASP A 100 17.49 -2.97 1.94
C ASP A 100 16.02 -3.39 1.72
N LEU A 101 15.13 -2.39 1.54
CA LEU A 101 13.70 -2.60 1.32
C LEU A 101 13.08 -1.34 0.68
N MET A 102 12.11 -1.56 -0.22
CA MET A 102 11.28 -0.49 -0.77
C MET A 102 9.86 -0.53 -0.23
N VAL A 103 9.26 0.64 -0.04
CA VAL A 103 7.85 0.80 0.33
C VAL A 103 7.12 1.53 -0.78
N GLY A 104 6.16 0.84 -1.40
CA GLY A 104 5.29 1.42 -2.42
C GLY A 104 3.93 1.82 -1.84
N VAL A 105 3.65 3.12 -1.77
CA VAL A 105 2.35 3.62 -1.28
C VAL A 105 1.43 3.88 -2.46
N ALA A 106 0.31 3.21 -2.49
CA ALA A 106 -0.69 3.03 -3.55
C ALA A 106 -0.29 2.01 -4.64
N THR A 107 -1.32 1.45 -5.30
CA THR A 107 -1.20 0.36 -6.30
C THR A 107 -0.19 0.65 -7.42
N PRO A 108 -0.21 1.84 -8.08
CA PRO A 108 0.72 2.10 -9.19
C PRO A 108 2.19 2.05 -8.77
N VAL A 109 2.52 2.51 -7.56
CA VAL A 109 3.90 2.48 -7.04
C VAL A 109 4.33 1.05 -6.72
N ALA A 110 3.45 0.28 -6.08
CA ALA A 110 3.71 -1.12 -5.74
C ALA A 110 4.00 -1.96 -7.00
N MET A 111 3.20 -1.78 -8.06
CA MET A 111 3.37 -2.48 -9.34
C MET A 111 4.70 -2.11 -10.03
N ALA A 112 5.07 -0.83 -10.05
CA ALA A 112 6.33 -0.39 -10.62
C ALA A 112 7.53 -0.91 -9.83
N MET A 113 7.47 -0.91 -8.49
CA MET A 113 8.52 -1.47 -7.64
C MET A 113 8.67 -2.98 -7.81
N GLN A 114 7.56 -3.74 -7.90
CA GLN A 114 7.59 -5.17 -8.17
C GLN A 114 8.32 -5.45 -9.48
N ALA A 115 7.92 -4.79 -10.56
CA ALA A 115 8.55 -4.98 -11.88
C ALA A 115 10.05 -4.63 -11.86
N ALA A 116 10.45 -3.59 -11.14
CA ALA A 116 11.85 -3.15 -11.05
C ALA A 116 12.72 -4.05 -10.17
N THR A 117 12.11 -4.88 -9.31
CA THR A 117 12.84 -5.73 -8.35
C THR A 117 12.82 -7.22 -8.70
N GLU A 118 12.25 -7.64 -9.84
CA GLU A 118 12.20 -9.03 -10.28
C GLU A 118 13.59 -9.70 -10.36
N GLU A 119 14.63 -8.98 -10.78
CA GLU A 119 15.97 -9.54 -10.96
C GLU A 119 16.89 -9.38 -9.72
N ASN A 120 16.69 -8.33 -8.93
CA ASN A 120 17.56 -8.01 -7.79
C ASN A 120 17.00 -8.48 -6.44
N GLU A 121 15.74 -8.92 -6.43
CA GLU A 121 15.03 -9.49 -5.27
C GLU A 121 14.99 -8.57 -4.04
N ILE A 122 15.14 -7.23 -4.22
CA ILE A 122 14.97 -6.27 -3.12
C ILE A 122 13.54 -6.44 -2.58
N PRO A 123 13.36 -6.66 -1.26
CA PRO A 123 12.03 -6.78 -0.67
C PRO A 123 11.18 -5.53 -0.92
N VAL A 124 9.91 -5.74 -1.27
CA VAL A 124 8.93 -4.66 -1.42
C VAL A 124 7.81 -4.86 -0.41
N VAL A 125 7.48 -3.80 0.32
CA VAL A 125 6.28 -3.75 1.15
C VAL A 125 5.35 -2.69 0.57
N PHE A 126 4.17 -3.09 0.11
CA PHE A 126 3.19 -2.12 -0.33
C PHE A 126 2.32 -1.63 0.83
N ALA A 127 1.79 -0.43 0.70
CA ALA A 127 0.79 0.15 1.59
C ALA A 127 -0.36 0.72 0.76
N ALA A 128 -1.59 0.50 1.18
CA ALA A 128 -2.81 0.94 0.49
C ALA A 128 -2.88 0.42 -0.96
N VAL A 129 -2.84 -0.91 -1.10
CA VAL A 129 -3.19 -1.59 -2.34
C VAL A 129 -4.54 -2.25 -2.15
N SER A 130 -5.54 -1.82 -2.91
CA SER A 130 -6.94 -2.23 -2.70
C SER A 130 -7.16 -3.70 -3.04
N ASP A 131 -6.65 -4.18 -4.17
CA ASP A 131 -6.75 -5.60 -4.57
C ASP A 131 -5.42 -6.14 -5.10
N PRO A 132 -4.51 -6.57 -4.22
CA PRO A 132 -3.19 -7.03 -4.62
C PRO A 132 -3.20 -8.38 -5.36
N VAL A 133 -4.30 -9.14 -5.30
CA VAL A 133 -4.43 -10.40 -6.02
C VAL A 133 -4.86 -10.15 -7.46
N SER A 134 -5.88 -9.32 -7.69
CA SER A 134 -6.36 -9.02 -9.05
C SER A 134 -5.33 -8.26 -9.89
N THR A 135 -4.51 -7.43 -9.24
CA THR A 135 -3.41 -6.70 -9.89
C THR A 135 -2.19 -7.60 -10.20
N GLY A 136 -2.19 -8.82 -9.69
CA GLY A 136 -1.07 -9.75 -9.87
C GLY A 136 0.17 -9.45 -9.02
N LEU A 137 0.05 -8.56 -8.05
CA LEU A 137 1.14 -8.26 -7.10
C LEU A 137 1.46 -9.45 -6.21
N VAL A 138 0.45 -10.22 -5.82
CA VAL A 138 0.60 -11.41 -4.98
C VAL A 138 -0.22 -12.58 -5.55
N GLU A 139 0.25 -13.81 -5.31
CA GLU A 139 -0.50 -15.01 -5.71
C GLU A 139 -1.76 -15.19 -4.86
N SER A 140 -1.68 -14.88 -3.58
CA SER A 140 -2.80 -14.89 -2.64
C SER A 140 -2.53 -13.98 -1.44
N MET A 141 -3.59 -13.61 -0.71
CA MET A 141 -3.47 -12.82 0.52
C MET A 141 -2.70 -13.54 1.64
N LYS A 142 -2.64 -14.87 1.64
CA LYS A 142 -1.96 -15.67 2.68
C LYS A 142 -0.53 -16.01 2.34
N GLU A 143 -0.26 -16.26 1.08
CA GLU A 143 1.04 -16.62 0.54
C GLU A 143 1.28 -15.77 -0.70
N PRO A 144 1.95 -14.60 -0.54
CA PRO A 144 2.21 -13.67 -1.63
C PRO A 144 3.01 -14.27 -2.79
N GLY A 145 3.98 -15.15 -2.50
CA GLY A 145 4.66 -15.96 -3.51
C GLY A 145 5.86 -15.30 -4.19
N ALA A 146 6.10 -14.00 -3.98
CA ALA A 146 7.21 -13.24 -4.56
C ALA A 146 7.95 -12.41 -3.49
N ASN A 147 8.88 -11.54 -3.91
CA ASN A 147 9.60 -10.62 -3.02
C ASN A 147 8.75 -9.43 -2.53
N ILE A 148 7.43 -9.53 -2.59
CA ILE A 148 6.49 -8.46 -2.27
C ILE A 148 5.38 -8.95 -1.35
N THR A 149 5.01 -8.13 -0.37
CA THR A 149 3.84 -8.24 0.50
C THR A 149 3.42 -6.86 0.97
N GLY A 150 2.43 -6.73 1.85
CA GLY A 150 2.07 -5.40 2.36
C GLY A 150 0.74 -5.35 3.08
N THR A 151 0.18 -4.14 3.13
CA THR A 151 -1.08 -3.81 3.76
C THR A 151 -2.09 -3.34 2.72
N SER A 152 -3.27 -3.95 2.72
CA SER A 152 -4.36 -3.62 1.79
C SER A 152 -5.35 -2.66 2.44
N ASP A 153 -5.78 -1.67 1.67
CA ASP A 153 -6.89 -0.79 1.98
C ASP A 153 -8.18 -1.22 1.27
N TYR A 154 -8.38 -2.54 1.10
CA TYR A 154 -9.58 -3.08 0.45
C TYR A 154 -10.84 -2.32 0.89
N LEU A 155 -11.60 -1.86 -0.10
CA LEU A 155 -12.84 -1.12 0.11
C LEU A 155 -14.01 -2.10 0.25
N ASP A 156 -14.74 -2.03 1.36
CA ASP A 156 -16.06 -2.67 1.46
C ASP A 156 -17.09 -1.83 0.68
N THR A 157 -17.17 -2.07 -0.62
CA THR A 157 -18.09 -1.39 -1.53
C THR A 157 -19.55 -1.56 -1.09
N THR A 158 -19.91 -2.71 -0.53
CA THR A 158 -21.26 -2.96 -0.01
C THR A 158 -21.58 -2.00 1.12
N ALA A 159 -20.65 -1.77 2.05
CA ALA A 159 -20.86 -0.83 3.15
C ALA A 159 -21.04 0.62 2.64
N VAL A 160 -20.32 1.02 1.59
CA VAL A 160 -20.51 2.36 0.98
C VAL A 160 -21.88 2.47 0.33
N MET A 161 -22.32 1.45 -0.42
CA MET A 161 -23.65 1.41 -1.01
C MET A 161 -24.75 1.42 0.06
N ASP A 162 -24.57 0.67 1.15
CA ASP A 162 -25.51 0.68 2.26
C ASP A 162 -25.63 2.05 2.93
N LEU A 163 -24.51 2.79 3.06
CA LEU A 163 -24.52 4.18 3.55
C LEU A 163 -25.27 5.11 2.61
N LEU A 164 -25.04 4.99 1.30
CA LEU A 164 -25.72 5.78 0.28
C LEU A 164 -27.25 5.59 0.38
N PHE A 165 -27.72 4.34 0.37
CA PHE A 165 -29.15 4.06 0.44
C PHE A 165 -29.77 4.24 1.83
N ALA A 166 -28.96 4.32 2.88
CA ALA A 166 -29.45 4.73 4.21
C ALA A 166 -29.69 6.23 4.30
N ALA A 167 -28.94 7.03 3.53
CA ALA A 167 -29.13 8.47 3.45
C ALA A 167 -30.26 8.84 2.48
N ASP A 168 -30.40 8.13 1.35
CA ASP A 168 -31.47 8.30 0.39
C ASP A 168 -32.03 6.94 -0.09
N GLU A 169 -33.14 6.50 0.52
CA GLU A 169 -33.81 5.24 0.16
C GLU A 169 -34.51 5.30 -1.20
N GLU A 170 -34.75 6.50 -1.75
CA GLU A 170 -35.46 6.72 -3.00
C GLU A 170 -34.51 6.91 -4.21
N ALA A 171 -33.18 6.93 -3.98
CA ALA A 171 -32.21 7.04 -5.06
C ALA A 171 -32.38 5.90 -6.07
N ASP A 172 -32.58 6.23 -7.34
CA ASP A 172 -32.86 5.28 -8.42
C ASP A 172 -31.90 5.39 -9.63
N HIS A 173 -30.98 6.39 -9.63
CA HIS A 173 -29.96 6.57 -10.65
C HIS A 173 -28.60 6.95 -10.03
N ILE A 174 -27.64 6.03 -10.02
CA ILE A 174 -26.32 6.23 -9.42
C ILE A 174 -25.25 6.44 -10.50
N ALA A 175 -24.46 7.50 -10.35
CA ALA A 175 -23.28 7.72 -11.18
C ALA A 175 -22.07 6.97 -10.61
N LEU A 176 -21.42 6.15 -11.42
CA LEU A 176 -20.15 5.47 -11.08
C LEU A 176 -19.02 6.25 -11.75
N LEU A 177 -18.28 7.03 -10.98
CA LEU A 177 -17.21 7.91 -11.47
C LEU A 177 -15.84 7.30 -11.13
N TYR A 178 -15.03 6.99 -12.15
CA TYR A 178 -13.73 6.35 -11.94
C TYR A 178 -12.79 6.52 -13.14
N ASP A 179 -11.51 6.23 -12.96
CA ASP A 179 -10.51 6.12 -14.01
C ASP A 179 -10.35 4.64 -14.42
N GLN A 180 -10.68 4.33 -15.67
CA GLN A 180 -10.56 2.97 -16.23
C GLN A 180 -9.10 2.48 -16.27
N GLY A 181 -8.11 3.36 -16.18
CA GLY A 181 -6.69 3.05 -16.14
C GLY A 181 -6.16 2.73 -14.74
N GLN A 182 -7.00 2.88 -13.70
CA GLN A 182 -6.62 2.59 -12.32
C GLN A 182 -7.03 1.17 -11.93
N ASP A 183 -6.05 0.26 -11.78
CA ASP A 183 -6.33 -1.12 -11.35
C ASP A 183 -7.02 -1.19 -9.99
N SER A 184 -6.76 -0.21 -9.10
CA SER A 184 -7.40 -0.09 -7.78
C SER A 184 -8.93 0.08 -7.84
N SER A 185 -9.46 0.58 -8.95
CA SER A 185 -10.90 0.88 -9.11
C SER A 185 -11.71 -0.30 -9.62
N THR A 186 -11.08 -1.24 -10.33
CA THR A 186 -11.79 -2.28 -11.09
C THR A 186 -12.71 -3.15 -10.23
N THR A 187 -12.18 -3.75 -9.17
CA THR A 187 -12.96 -4.66 -8.30
C THR A 187 -14.13 -3.93 -7.64
N ALA A 188 -13.90 -2.73 -7.09
CA ALA A 188 -14.93 -1.97 -6.41
C ALA A 188 -16.05 -1.51 -7.36
N ILE A 189 -15.74 -1.16 -8.60
CA ILE A 189 -16.76 -0.81 -9.62
C ILE A 189 -17.61 -2.02 -9.99
N GLU A 190 -17.01 -3.20 -10.18
CA GLU A 190 -17.77 -4.43 -10.47
C GLU A 190 -18.66 -4.84 -9.27
N GLU A 191 -18.18 -4.68 -8.04
CA GLU A 191 -18.99 -4.89 -6.83
C GLU A 191 -20.15 -3.90 -6.73
N ALA A 192 -19.92 -2.62 -7.04
CA ALA A 192 -20.96 -1.59 -7.07
C ALA A 192 -22.05 -1.91 -8.11
N LYS A 193 -21.66 -2.26 -9.34
CA LYS A 193 -22.58 -2.69 -10.40
C LYS A 193 -23.42 -3.87 -9.94
N LYS A 194 -22.76 -4.89 -9.40
CA LYS A 194 -23.47 -6.08 -8.90
C LYS A 194 -24.48 -5.72 -7.81
N TYR A 195 -24.09 -4.86 -6.85
CA TYR A 195 -25.00 -4.41 -5.78
C TYR A 195 -26.21 -3.69 -6.35
N LEU A 196 -26.01 -2.77 -7.30
CA LEU A 196 -27.06 -1.98 -7.94
C LEU A 196 -27.99 -2.86 -8.80
N ASP A 197 -27.42 -3.82 -9.55
CA ASP A 197 -28.18 -4.82 -10.32
C ASP A 197 -29.06 -5.67 -9.41
N ASP A 198 -28.51 -6.19 -8.29
CA ASP A 198 -29.24 -6.99 -7.33
C ASP A 198 -30.38 -6.21 -6.64
N LYS A 199 -30.20 -4.88 -6.50
CA LYS A 199 -31.19 -3.97 -5.91
C LYS A 199 -32.21 -3.45 -6.94
N GLY A 200 -31.89 -3.56 -8.23
CA GLY A 200 -32.72 -3.06 -9.33
C GLY A 200 -32.68 -1.53 -9.48
N VAL A 201 -31.55 -0.92 -9.19
CA VAL A 201 -31.27 0.52 -9.31
C VAL A 201 -30.47 0.77 -10.58
N ASP A 202 -30.87 1.77 -11.36
CA ASP A 202 -30.16 2.16 -12.57
C ASP A 202 -28.85 2.87 -12.26
N TYR A 203 -27.84 2.68 -13.11
CA TYR A 203 -26.55 3.36 -12.98
C TYR A 203 -25.95 3.73 -14.33
N THR A 204 -25.11 4.74 -14.32
CA THR A 204 -24.30 5.15 -15.49
C THR A 204 -22.84 5.27 -15.11
N GLU A 205 -21.96 4.73 -15.96
CA GLU A 205 -20.52 4.82 -15.78
C GLU A 205 -19.99 6.11 -16.43
N TYR A 206 -19.23 6.89 -15.65
CA TYR A 206 -18.54 8.10 -16.09
C TYR A 206 -17.05 7.91 -15.82
N THR A 207 -16.22 8.24 -16.80
CA THR A 207 -14.78 7.97 -16.69
C THR A 207 -13.95 9.18 -17.09
N GLY A 208 -12.83 9.35 -16.43
CA GLY A 208 -11.81 10.34 -16.77
C GLY A 208 -10.43 9.89 -16.31
N THR A 209 -9.41 10.09 -17.13
CA THR A 209 -8.03 9.73 -16.89
C THR A 209 -7.16 10.94 -16.55
N THR A 210 -7.74 12.13 -16.59
CA THR A 210 -7.12 13.42 -16.24
C THR A 210 -8.13 14.27 -15.48
N VAL A 211 -7.64 15.25 -14.71
CA VAL A 211 -8.50 16.20 -13.98
C VAL A 211 -9.52 16.87 -14.91
N ASP A 212 -9.10 17.31 -16.10
CA ASP A 212 -9.99 17.96 -17.07
C ASP A 212 -11.11 17.02 -17.56
N GLU A 213 -10.79 15.73 -17.79
CA GLU A 213 -11.79 14.73 -18.18
C GLU A 213 -12.75 14.42 -17.03
N VAL A 214 -12.26 14.36 -15.79
CA VAL A 214 -13.09 14.16 -14.59
C VAL A 214 -14.05 15.33 -14.39
N MET A 215 -13.61 16.58 -14.60
CA MET A 215 -14.50 17.75 -14.57
C MET A 215 -15.61 17.65 -15.63
N LEU A 216 -15.28 17.23 -16.86
CA LEU A 216 -16.29 17.02 -17.92
C LEU A 216 -17.25 15.86 -17.58
N ALA A 217 -16.76 14.83 -16.89
CA ALA A 217 -17.59 13.74 -16.38
C ALA A 217 -18.56 14.24 -15.30
N ALA A 218 -18.10 15.07 -14.37
CA ALA A 218 -18.95 15.69 -13.35
C ALA A 218 -20.05 16.58 -13.97
N ASP A 219 -19.72 17.41 -14.97
CA ASP A 219 -20.69 18.17 -15.74
C ASP A 219 -21.78 17.27 -16.38
N SER A 220 -21.37 16.11 -16.90
CA SER A 220 -22.28 15.13 -17.50
C SER A 220 -23.18 14.48 -16.46
N ILE A 221 -22.64 14.10 -15.30
CA ILE A 221 -23.38 13.55 -14.16
C ILE A 221 -24.49 14.52 -13.72
N ILE A 222 -24.14 15.80 -13.59
CA ILE A 222 -25.10 16.86 -13.23
C ILE A 222 -26.18 17.01 -14.29
N ALA A 223 -25.80 17.03 -15.58
CA ALA A 223 -26.74 17.16 -16.69
C ALA A 223 -27.71 15.97 -16.82
N ASP A 224 -27.25 14.78 -16.52
CA ASP A 224 -28.03 13.53 -16.54
C ASP A 224 -28.92 13.37 -15.29
N GLY A 225 -28.66 14.15 -14.23
CA GLY A 225 -29.49 14.21 -13.03
C GLY A 225 -29.36 12.95 -12.17
N ALA A 226 -28.16 12.49 -11.93
CA ALA A 226 -27.91 11.39 -10.99
C ALA A 226 -28.29 11.79 -9.56
N ASP A 227 -28.78 10.83 -8.78
CA ASP A 227 -29.14 11.02 -7.36
C ASP A 227 -27.94 11.05 -6.44
N ALA A 228 -26.90 10.29 -6.80
CA ALA A 228 -25.62 10.25 -6.07
C ALA A 228 -24.46 9.83 -6.98
N VAL A 229 -23.23 10.16 -6.57
CA VAL A 229 -22.00 9.67 -7.19
C VAL A 229 -21.33 8.67 -6.26
N PHE A 230 -20.84 7.57 -6.81
CA PHE A 230 -19.90 6.66 -6.17
C PHE A 230 -18.57 6.65 -6.88
N THR A 231 -17.48 6.78 -6.12
CA THR A 231 -16.10 6.65 -6.58
C THR A 231 -15.36 5.67 -5.67
N PRO A 232 -14.63 4.67 -6.20
CA PRO A 232 -13.76 3.80 -5.38
C PRO A 232 -12.52 4.54 -4.85
N SER A 233 -11.53 3.82 -4.33
CA SER A 233 -10.21 4.37 -3.94
C SER A 233 -9.38 4.72 -5.18
N ASP A 234 -9.88 5.67 -5.98
CA ASP A 234 -9.35 6.07 -7.28
C ASP A 234 -8.44 7.30 -7.15
N ASN A 235 -7.16 7.16 -7.49
CA ASN A 235 -6.17 8.22 -7.32
C ASN A 235 -6.37 9.39 -8.29
N THR A 236 -6.92 9.15 -9.48
CA THR A 236 -7.18 10.21 -10.47
C THR A 236 -8.36 11.07 -10.01
N ILE A 237 -9.47 10.44 -9.61
CA ILE A 237 -10.64 11.15 -9.09
C ILE A 237 -10.30 11.88 -7.79
N MET A 238 -9.56 11.24 -6.89
CA MET A 238 -9.10 11.85 -5.63
C MET A 238 -8.32 13.15 -5.87
N THR A 239 -7.44 13.15 -6.87
CA THR A 239 -6.69 14.35 -7.28
C THR A 239 -7.61 15.45 -7.86
N ALA A 240 -8.70 15.06 -8.51
CA ALA A 240 -9.67 15.97 -9.13
C ALA A 240 -10.74 16.50 -8.16
N GLU A 241 -10.91 15.88 -6.98
CA GLU A 241 -12.03 16.12 -6.05
C GLU A 241 -12.25 17.61 -5.75
N LEU A 242 -11.18 18.35 -5.44
CA LEU A 242 -11.25 19.81 -5.19
C LEU A 242 -11.78 20.62 -6.38
N SER A 243 -11.82 20.03 -7.58
CA SER A 243 -12.30 20.69 -8.81
C SER A 243 -13.75 20.37 -9.14
N ILE A 244 -14.35 19.34 -8.51
CA ILE A 244 -15.69 18.86 -8.86
C ILE A 244 -16.70 18.94 -7.70
N TYR A 245 -16.24 18.95 -6.45
CA TYR A 245 -17.15 18.80 -5.30
C TYR A 245 -18.17 19.94 -5.16
N GLU A 246 -17.76 21.20 -5.42
CA GLU A 246 -18.66 22.36 -5.28
C GLU A 246 -19.83 22.26 -6.25
N GLU A 247 -19.57 21.89 -7.51
CA GLU A 247 -20.60 21.79 -8.56
C GLU A 247 -21.57 20.63 -8.28
N LEU A 248 -21.06 19.48 -7.81
CA LEU A 248 -21.88 18.34 -7.39
C LEU A 248 -22.76 18.71 -6.20
N ALA A 249 -22.20 19.36 -5.17
CA ALA A 249 -22.94 19.78 -3.98
C ALA A 249 -23.98 20.87 -4.31
N GLU A 250 -23.67 21.84 -5.20
CA GLU A 250 -24.61 22.85 -5.67
C GLU A 250 -25.78 22.25 -6.49
N ALA A 251 -25.52 21.16 -7.22
CA ALA A 251 -26.52 20.39 -7.91
C ALA A 251 -27.37 19.50 -6.99
N GLY A 252 -27.01 19.39 -5.70
CA GLY A 252 -27.68 18.54 -4.73
C GLY A 252 -27.32 17.06 -4.86
N ILE A 253 -26.18 16.73 -5.46
CA ILE A 253 -25.73 15.36 -5.72
C ILE A 253 -24.62 14.99 -4.71
N PRO A 254 -24.90 14.12 -3.71
CA PRO A 254 -23.91 13.66 -2.75
C PRO A 254 -22.87 12.76 -3.40
N HIS A 255 -21.58 12.99 -3.09
CA HIS A 255 -20.48 12.16 -3.55
C HIS A 255 -20.01 11.24 -2.42
N TYR A 256 -20.10 9.92 -2.64
CA TYR A 256 -19.63 8.85 -1.76
C TYR A 256 -18.37 8.23 -2.34
N ALA A 257 -17.30 8.15 -1.56
CA ALA A 257 -16.03 7.73 -2.10
C ALA A 257 -15.24 6.78 -1.17
N GLY A 258 -14.27 6.08 -1.75
CA GLY A 258 -13.53 4.96 -1.14
C GLY A 258 -12.37 5.34 -0.22
N ALA A 259 -12.21 6.61 0.18
CA ALA A 259 -11.20 7.04 1.13
C ALA A 259 -11.65 8.29 1.92
N ASP A 260 -11.09 8.49 3.11
CA ASP A 260 -11.42 9.65 3.96
C ASP A 260 -10.95 10.98 3.35
N SER A 261 -9.88 10.97 2.56
CA SER A 261 -9.37 12.15 1.86
C SER A 261 -10.38 12.78 0.91
N PHE A 262 -11.28 12.02 0.32
CA PHE A 262 -12.36 12.57 -0.51
C PHE A 262 -13.26 13.50 0.31
N ALA A 263 -13.70 13.09 1.50
CA ALA A 263 -14.52 13.94 2.35
C ALA A 263 -13.73 15.15 2.89
N LEU A 264 -12.43 15.01 3.13
CA LEU A 264 -11.55 16.13 3.51
C LEU A 264 -11.38 17.14 2.36
N ASN A 265 -11.50 16.69 1.11
CA ASN A 265 -11.42 17.51 -0.12
C ASN A 265 -12.77 17.95 -0.69
N GLY A 266 -13.88 17.64 -0.02
CA GLY A 266 -15.18 18.18 -0.40
C GLY A 266 -16.28 17.17 -0.72
N ALA A 267 -15.98 15.87 -0.90
CA ALA A 267 -17.02 14.87 -1.05
C ALA A 267 -17.92 14.80 0.19
N PHE A 268 -19.16 14.39 0.04
CA PHE A 268 -20.10 14.24 1.13
C PHE A 268 -19.64 13.19 2.15
N CYS A 269 -19.23 12.01 1.66
CA CYS A 269 -18.82 10.89 2.47
C CYS A 269 -17.59 10.19 1.89
N GLY A 270 -16.54 10.07 2.69
CA GLY A 270 -15.41 9.18 2.43
C GLY A 270 -15.48 7.96 3.34
N TYR A 271 -15.39 6.75 2.79
CA TYR A 271 -15.35 5.52 3.55
C TYR A 271 -14.05 4.77 3.26
N GLY A 272 -13.32 4.43 4.30
CA GLY A 272 -12.04 3.75 4.15
C GLY A 272 -11.60 3.06 5.44
N VAL A 273 -10.37 2.61 5.46
CA VAL A 273 -9.75 1.99 6.65
C VAL A 273 -9.13 3.06 7.56
N ASP A 274 -8.69 2.66 8.74
CA ASP A 274 -7.85 3.52 9.59
C ASP A 274 -6.43 3.63 8.99
N TYR A 275 -6.19 4.68 8.21
CA TYR A 275 -4.90 4.91 7.53
C TYR A 275 -3.74 5.17 8.51
N ILE A 276 -4.02 5.62 9.74
CA ILE A 276 -3.01 5.71 10.80
C ILE A 276 -2.56 4.31 11.19
N ASN A 277 -3.52 3.42 11.47
CA ASN A 277 -3.23 2.03 11.83
C ASN A 277 -2.59 1.26 10.67
N LEU A 278 -3.03 1.49 9.43
CA LEU A 278 -2.43 0.90 8.25
C LEU A 278 -0.92 1.25 8.15
N GLY A 279 -0.56 2.52 8.34
CA GLY A 279 0.84 2.95 8.35
C GLY A 279 1.65 2.30 9.49
N VAL A 280 1.07 2.18 10.69
CA VAL A 280 1.73 1.50 11.82
C VAL A 280 1.99 0.02 11.52
N GLU A 281 1.00 -0.69 10.96
CA GLU A 281 1.15 -2.12 10.64
C GLU A 281 2.08 -2.35 9.45
N THR A 282 2.12 -1.44 8.47
CA THR A 282 3.13 -1.46 7.42
C THR A 282 4.55 -1.38 8.00
N ALA A 283 4.79 -0.49 8.96
CA ALA A 283 6.10 -0.38 9.62
C ALA A 283 6.45 -1.61 10.46
N ASN A 284 5.47 -2.22 11.12
CA ASN A 284 5.68 -3.48 11.84
C ASN A 284 6.06 -4.61 10.87
N MET A 285 5.44 -4.68 9.70
CA MET A 285 5.78 -5.64 8.65
C MET A 285 7.20 -5.41 8.09
N ILE A 286 7.59 -4.15 7.86
CA ILE A 286 8.97 -3.79 7.48
C ILE A 286 9.96 -4.31 8.52
N ASN A 287 9.68 -4.11 9.80
CA ASN A 287 10.52 -4.62 10.89
C ASN A 287 10.62 -6.14 10.87
N SER A 288 9.50 -6.86 10.72
CA SER A 288 9.50 -8.32 10.64
C SER A 288 10.35 -8.84 9.49
N ILE A 289 10.31 -8.20 8.33
CA ILE A 289 11.10 -8.60 7.16
C ILE A 289 12.60 -8.28 7.38
N LEU A 290 12.94 -7.05 7.79
CA LEU A 290 14.33 -6.61 7.87
C LEU A 290 15.05 -7.13 9.11
N VAL A 291 14.37 -7.16 10.26
CA VAL A 291 14.99 -7.46 11.56
C VAL A 291 14.78 -8.92 11.96
N ASP A 292 13.52 -9.41 11.83
CA ASP A 292 13.19 -10.78 12.23
C ASP A 292 13.48 -11.80 11.11
N GLY A 293 13.74 -11.32 9.86
CA GLY A 293 14.13 -12.15 8.72
C GLY A 293 12.96 -12.91 8.10
N GLU A 294 11.73 -12.39 8.21
CA GLU A 294 10.58 -12.96 7.53
C GLU A 294 10.70 -12.78 6.01
N GLU A 295 10.30 -13.79 5.26
CA GLU A 295 10.31 -13.75 3.81
C GLU A 295 9.02 -13.08 3.29
N PRO A 296 9.07 -12.03 2.45
CA PRO A 296 7.85 -11.41 1.90
C PRO A 296 6.92 -12.41 1.24
N ALA A 297 7.48 -13.39 0.52
CA ALA A 297 6.73 -14.46 -0.16
C ALA A 297 5.82 -15.29 0.76
N LYS A 298 6.09 -15.30 2.07
CA LYS A 298 5.38 -16.09 3.09
C LYS A 298 4.68 -15.23 4.13
N THR A 299 4.93 -13.93 4.13
CA THR A 299 4.32 -12.97 5.04
C THR A 299 2.95 -12.58 4.49
N PRO A 300 1.83 -12.96 5.15
CA PRO A 300 0.49 -12.67 4.64
C PRO A 300 0.26 -11.17 4.45
N VAL A 301 -0.47 -10.83 3.39
CA VAL A 301 -0.99 -9.46 3.23
C VAL A 301 -1.95 -9.16 4.36
N MET A 302 -1.77 -8.02 5.01
CA MET A 302 -2.65 -7.58 6.09
C MET A 302 -3.83 -6.80 5.53
N THR A 303 -5.03 -7.10 6.01
CA THR A 303 -6.28 -6.39 5.73
C THR A 303 -6.87 -5.84 7.01
N PHE A 304 -7.75 -4.85 6.87
CA PHE A 304 -8.42 -4.17 7.98
C PHE A 304 -9.92 -4.33 7.81
N ASP A 305 -10.62 -4.70 8.89
CA ASP A 305 -12.06 -4.99 8.92
C ASP A 305 -12.89 -3.87 9.60
N ASN A 306 -12.23 -2.76 9.97
CA ASN A 306 -12.83 -1.63 10.67
C ASN A 306 -12.96 -0.42 9.74
N GLY A 307 -13.91 -0.46 8.82
CA GLY A 307 -14.21 0.68 7.96
C GLY A 307 -14.66 1.91 8.77
N ILE A 308 -14.20 3.07 8.35
CA ILE A 308 -14.51 4.37 8.96
C ILE A 308 -15.18 5.24 7.91
N ALA A 309 -16.39 5.74 8.23
CA ALA A 309 -17.06 6.77 7.43
C ALA A 309 -16.68 8.15 7.95
N THR A 310 -16.11 8.98 7.09
CA THR A 310 -15.81 10.39 7.33
C THR A 310 -16.81 11.23 6.58
N ILE A 311 -17.56 12.08 7.29
CA ILE A 311 -18.60 12.94 6.71
C ILE A 311 -18.09 14.38 6.67
N ASN A 312 -18.21 15.02 5.50
CA ASN A 312 -18.01 16.46 5.37
C ASN A 312 -19.27 17.19 5.84
N THR A 313 -19.20 17.79 7.02
CA THR A 313 -20.37 18.42 7.64
C THR A 313 -20.82 19.70 6.93
N GLU A 314 -19.94 20.41 6.22
CA GLU A 314 -20.31 21.59 5.42
C GLU A 314 -21.12 21.18 4.20
N VAL A 315 -20.70 20.13 3.50
CA VAL A 315 -21.44 19.56 2.36
C VAL A 315 -22.72 18.88 2.84
N CYS A 316 -22.71 18.21 3.98
CA CYS A 316 -23.90 17.64 4.61
C CYS A 316 -25.00 18.73 4.82
N ASP A 317 -24.63 19.86 5.44
CA ASP A 317 -25.54 21.01 5.64
C ASP A 317 -26.04 21.59 4.31
N GLN A 318 -25.17 21.68 3.28
CA GLN A 318 -25.53 22.19 1.95
C GLN A 318 -26.53 21.28 1.23
N LEU A 319 -26.36 19.96 1.34
CA LEU A 319 -27.26 18.96 0.77
C LEU A 319 -28.57 18.81 1.56
N GLY A 320 -28.61 19.30 2.82
CA GLY A 320 -29.83 19.31 3.66
C GLY A 320 -30.05 18.02 4.43
N TYR A 321 -28.98 17.28 4.69
CA TYR A 321 -29.01 16.08 5.53
C TYR A 321 -28.95 16.39 7.03
#